data_7a08fddef0236f8bcdb2138e919881ef
#
_entry.id   7a08fddef0236f8bcdb2138e919881ef
#
_cell.length_a   1.000
_cell.length_b   1.000
_cell.length_c   1.000
_cell.angle_alpha   90.00
_cell.angle_beta   90.00
_cell.angle_gamma   90.00
#
_symmetry.space_group_name_H-M   'P 1'
#
loop_
_entity.id
_entity.type
_entity.pdbx_description
1 polymer ?
#
loop_
_entity_poly.entity_id
_entity_poly.type
_entity_poly.pdbx_seq_one_letter_code
_entity_poly.pdbx_strand_id
1 'polypeptide(L)'
;AVQIKHRGKRNRKIYHFESYYARLNLKRGRGRTLVTILSLVMSITVFVALQSFANLLDASSSVQDMYFSDYAVTNETLGIPAEAVDTLKANDAVESLSTTRLSVFMQGAGDELPFETDLSVQSYETFQLANIDDGLLEIYAPNLSDQDKQALNDGTGCLVKNSIPFSYGDTPMEYTELAVGDTVQLGGRTLRVIALIDNPISINNEGFANGVQIIVNEEIY
;
A
#
# COMPACT_ATOMS: atom_id res chain seq x y z
N ALA A 1 15.56 62.44 -60.40
CA ALA A 1 16.50 62.12 -59.32
C ALA A 1 15.72 61.73 -58.07
N VAL A 2 15.78 60.44 -57.73
CA VAL A 2 15.11 59.92 -56.53
C VAL A 2 16.09 60.08 -55.31
N GLN A 3 15.73 60.98 -54.42
CA GLN A 3 16.48 61.18 -53.18
C GLN A 3 16.14 60.07 -52.21
N ILE A 4 17.09 59.13 -51.96
CA ILE A 4 17.01 58.12 -50.95
C ILE A 4 17.40 58.78 -49.62
N LYS A 5 16.43 59.01 -48.77
CA LYS A 5 16.62 59.53 -47.41
C LYS A 5 17.19 58.41 -46.54
N HIS A 6 18.50 58.36 -46.33
CA HIS A 6 19.14 57.50 -45.35
C HIS A 6 18.76 57.93 -43.93
N ARG A 7 17.80 57.24 -43.34
CA ARG A 7 17.48 57.40 -41.91
C ARG A 7 18.55 56.59 -41.13
N GLY A 8 19.52 57.29 -40.57
CA GLY A 8 20.57 56.70 -39.72
C GLY A 8 19.94 55.93 -38.58
N LYS A 9 20.02 54.64 -38.63
CA LYS A 9 19.66 53.81 -37.45
C LYS A 9 20.78 53.91 -36.44
N ARG A 10 20.42 54.45 -35.26
CA ARG A 10 21.21 54.48 -34.06
C ARG A 10 21.83 53.10 -33.81
N ASN A 11 23.18 52.99 -33.78
CA ASN A 11 23.90 51.77 -33.42
C ASN A 11 23.55 51.41 -31.96
N ARG A 12 22.56 50.54 -31.78
CA ARG A 12 22.39 49.83 -30.51
C ARG A 12 23.50 48.79 -30.46
N LYS A 13 24.42 48.90 -29.48
CA LYS A 13 25.39 47.88 -29.14
C LYS A 13 24.61 46.58 -28.87
N ILE A 14 24.78 45.62 -29.78
CA ILE A 14 24.16 44.30 -29.65
C ILE A 14 25.06 43.51 -28.68
N TYR A 15 24.68 43.49 -27.38
CA TYR A 15 25.44 42.80 -26.34
C TYR A 15 25.38 41.27 -26.46
N HIS A 16 24.45 40.69 -27.22
CA HIS A 16 24.34 39.26 -27.48
C HIS A 16 23.88 39.04 -28.91
N PHE A 17 24.83 38.99 -29.84
CA PHE A 17 24.57 38.81 -31.26
C PHE A 17 23.79 37.50 -31.53
N GLU A 18 24.16 36.43 -30.86
CA GLU A 18 23.51 35.13 -30.97
C GLU A 18 22.04 35.15 -30.58
N SER A 19 21.70 35.74 -29.45
CA SER A 19 20.33 35.92 -29.00
C SER A 19 19.49 36.82 -29.92
N TYR A 20 20.11 37.84 -30.50
CA TYR A 20 19.45 38.70 -31.47
C TYR A 20 19.16 37.97 -32.77
N TYR A 21 20.10 37.18 -33.26
CA TYR A 21 19.98 36.37 -34.47
C TYR A 21 18.95 35.24 -34.31
N ALA A 22 18.97 34.58 -33.21
CA ALA A 22 17.94 33.58 -32.86
C ALA A 22 16.54 34.16 -32.82
N ARG A 23 16.38 35.35 -32.24
CA ARG A 23 15.09 36.08 -32.20
C ARG A 23 14.60 36.55 -33.57
N LEU A 24 15.53 36.93 -34.45
CA LEU A 24 15.20 37.27 -35.85
C LEU A 24 14.75 36.06 -36.66
N ASN A 25 15.42 34.91 -36.49
CA ASN A 25 15.06 33.68 -37.15
C ASN A 25 13.71 33.17 -36.66
N LEU A 26 13.45 33.22 -35.36
CA LEU A 26 12.15 32.92 -34.76
C LEU A 26 11.03 33.82 -35.32
N LYS A 27 11.31 35.09 -35.56
CA LYS A 27 10.35 36.01 -36.15
C LYS A 27 10.04 35.70 -37.64
N ARG A 28 11.02 35.20 -38.40
CA ARG A 28 10.90 34.92 -39.82
C ARG A 28 10.16 33.63 -40.12
N GLY A 29 10.20 32.67 -39.20
CA GLY A 29 9.56 31.35 -39.34
C GLY A 29 8.47 31.05 -38.31
N ARG A 30 7.78 32.05 -37.77
CA ARG A 30 6.83 31.93 -36.65
C ARG A 30 5.84 30.75 -36.80
N GLY A 31 5.27 30.57 -37.97
CA GLY A 31 4.32 29.49 -38.23
C GLY A 31 4.96 28.11 -38.11
N ARG A 32 6.15 27.92 -38.70
CA ARG A 32 6.88 26.65 -38.63
C ARG A 32 7.32 26.36 -37.20
N THR A 33 7.88 27.36 -36.51
CA THR A 33 8.32 27.22 -35.11
C THR A 33 7.15 26.88 -34.19
N LEU A 34 5.98 27.52 -34.37
CA LEU A 34 4.77 27.23 -33.59
C LEU A 34 4.29 25.79 -33.81
N VAL A 35 4.23 25.34 -35.06
CA VAL A 35 3.82 23.96 -35.38
C VAL A 35 4.79 22.94 -34.77
N THR A 36 6.11 23.19 -34.86
CA THR A 36 7.11 22.30 -34.27
C THR A 36 6.97 22.25 -32.77
N ILE A 37 6.79 23.38 -32.09
CA ILE A 37 6.60 23.40 -30.60
C ILE A 37 5.30 22.70 -30.25
N LEU A 38 4.20 22.94 -30.90
CA LEU A 38 2.92 22.26 -30.66
C LEU A 38 3.04 20.74 -30.86
N SER A 39 3.70 20.31 -31.93
CA SER A 39 3.92 18.90 -32.21
C SER A 39 4.78 18.24 -31.09
N LEU A 40 5.83 18.92 -30.66
CA LEU A 40 6.68 18.44 -29.56
C LEU A 40 5.91 18.35 -28.25
N VAL A 41 5.15 19.39 -27.90
CA VAL A 41 4.32 19.41 -26.70
C VAL A 41 3.28 18.29 -26.74
N MET A 42 2.57 18.11 -27.87
CA MET A 42 1.62 17.01 -28.02
C MET A 42 2.28 15.64 -27.85
N SER A 43 3.44 15.42 -28.46
CA SER A 43 4.17 14.15 -28.35
C SER A 43 4.57 13.86 -26.91
N ILE A 44 5.11 14.85 -26.19
CA ILE A 44 5.49 14.70 -24.78
C ILE A 44 4.24 14.43 -23.91
N THR A 45 3.16 15.19 -24.16
CA THR A 45 1.92 15.02 -23.38
C THR A 45 1.33 13.62 -23.56
N VAL A 46 1.27 13.13 -24.81
CA VAL A 46 0.79 11.77 -25.10
C VAL A 46 1.70 10.72 -24.46
N PHE A 47 3.02 10.89 -24.54
CA PHE A 47 3.97 9.97 -23.91
C PHE A 47 3.81 9.91 -22.39
N VAL A 48 3.73 11.07 -21.73
CA VAL A 48 3.51 11.15 -20.28
C VAL A 48 2.16 10.54 -19.88
N ALA A 49 1.10 10.81 -20.66
CA ALA A 49 -0.22 10.24 -20.41
C ALA A 49 -0.19 8.70 -20.52
N LEU A 50 0.44 8.15 -21.57
CA LEU A 50 0.57 6.71 -21.75
C LEU A 50 1.42 6.06 -20.63
N GLN A 51 2.50 6.71 -20.23
CA GLN A 51 3.34 6.21 -19.14
C GLN A 51 2.59 6.25 -17.79
N SER A 52 1.84 7.32 -17.51
CA SER A 52 0.99 7.41 -16.33
C SER A 52 -0.10 6.35 -16.34
N PHE A 53 -0.70 6.08 -17.50
CA PHE A 53 -1.70 5.02 -17.64
C PHE A 53 -1.09 3.63 -17.48
N ALA A 54 0.10 3.38 -18.02
CA ALA A 54 0.83 2.13 -17.82
C ALA A 54 1.15 1.89 -16.34
N ASN A 55 1.59 2.93 -15.61
CA ASN A 55 1.85 2.84 -14.17
C ASN A 55 0.57 2.59 -13.36
N LEU A 56 -0.58 3.12 -13.79
CA LEU A 56 -1.88 2.82 -13.14
C LEU A 56 -2.33 1.37 -13.37
N LEU A 57 -1.91 0.75 -14.48
CA LEU A 57 -2.20 -0.66 -14.77
C LEU A 57 -1.16 -1.62 -14.18
N ASP A 58 -0.05 -1.08 -13.68
CA ASP A 58 0.98 -1.88 -13.01
C ASP A 58 0.54 -2.23 -11.60
N ALA A 59 -0.02 -3.42 -11.45
CA ALA A 59 -0.45 -3.96 -10.18
C ALA A 59 0.73 -4.41 -9.29
N SER A 60 1.95 -4.45 -9.81
CA SER A 60 3.13 -4.95 -9.07
C SER A 60 3.41 -4.13 -7.82
N SER A 61 3.32 -2.80 -7.92
CA SER A 61 3.51 -1.93 -6.76
C SER A 61 2.45 -2.15 -5.69
N SER A 62 1.18 -2.36 -6.10
CA SER A 62 0.09 -2.62 -5.17
C SER A 62 0.26 -3.98 -4.47
N VAL A 63 0.75 -4.99 -5.17
CA VAL A 63 1.06 -6.30 -4.58
C VAL A 63 2.23 -6.17 -3.60
N GLN A 64 3.31 -5.49 -3.98
CA GLN A 64 4.46 -5.28 -3.11
C GLN A 64 4.10 -4.47 -1.85
N ASP A 65 3.33 -3.40 -2.01
CA ASP A 65 2.92 -2.55 -0.89
C ASP A 65 1.96 -3.27 0.08
N MET A 66 1.12 -4.17 -0.44
CA MET A 66 0.11 -4.87 0.36
C MET A 66 0.62 -6.20 0.94
N TYR A 67 1.35 -6.97 0.15
CA TYR A 67 1.78 -8.32 0.53
C TYR A 67 3.28 -8.41 0.80
N PHE A 68 4.03 -7.31 0.60
CA PHE A 68 5.50 -7.26 0.75
C PHE A 68 6.21 -8.34 -0.07
N SER A 69 5.65 -8.69 -1.22
CA SER A 69 6.12 -9.76 -2.10
C SER A 69 5.90 -9.40 -3.56
N ASP A 70 6.66 -10.01 -4.46
CA ASP A 70 6.48 -9.82 -5.91
C ASP A 70 5.19 -10.47 -6.42
N TYR A 71 4.74 -11.53 -5.77
CA TYR A 71 3.54 -12.29 -6.14
C TYR A 71 2.73 -12.64 -4.91
N ALA A 72 1.41 -12.59 -5.06
CA ALA A 72 0.46 -13.09 -4.06
C ALA A 72 -0.54 -14.03 -4.72
N VAL A 73 -0.80 -15.15 -4.07
CA VAL A 73 -1.86 -16.09 -4.46
C VAL A 73 -2.88 -16.10 -3.34
N THR A 74 -4.09 -15.64 -3.65
CA THR A 74 -5.17 -15.51 -2.67
C THR A 74 -6.37 -16.37 -3.04
N ASN A 75 -7.07 -16.87 -2.03
CA ASN A 75 -8.37 -17.50 -2.17
C ASN A 75 -9.26 -17.06 -1.00
N GLU A 76 -10.39 -16.45 -1.32
CA GLU A 76 -11.28 -15.83 -0.33
C GLU A 76 -12.24 -16.85 0.32
N THR A 77 -12.46 -18.00 -0.32
CA THR A 77 -13.56 -18.90 0.06
C THR A 77 -13.10 -20.21 0.71
N LEU A 78 -12.05 -20.83 0.23
CA LEU A 78 -11.71 -22.21 0.59
C LEU A 78 -10.32 -22.40 1.17
N GLY A 79 -9.53 -21.34 1.27
CA GLY A 79 -8.11 -21.46 1.54
C GLY A 79 -7.34 -22.10 0.37
N ILE A 80 -6.03 -22.05 0.43
CA ILE A 80 -5.15 -22.67 -0.58
C ILE A 80 -4.84 -24.09 -0.11
N PRO A 81 -5.04 -25.12 -0.94
CA PRO A 81 -4.71 -26.51 -0.58
C PRO A 81 -3.23 -26.67 -0.18
N ALA A 82 -2.96 -27.41 0.89
CA ALA A 82 -1.60 -27.66 1.37
C ALA A 82 -0.67 -28.21 0.28
N GLU A 83 -1.18 -29.11 -0.57
CA GLU A 83 -0.45 -29.67 -1.71
C GLU A 83 0.03 -28.59 -2.70
N ALA A 84 -0.78 -27.54 -2.92
CA ALA A 84 -0.39 -26.43 -3.78
C ALA A 84 0.71 -25.59 -3.11
N VAL A 85 0.63 -25.37 -1.80
CA VAL A 85 1.66 -24.67 -1.01
C VAL A 85 2.97 -25.47 -1.05
N ASP A 86 2.92 -26.78 -0.84
CA ASP A 86 4.09 -27.66 -0.89
C ASP A 86 4.73 -27.69 -2.28
N THR A 87 3.89 -27.67 -3.34
CA THR A 87 4.38 -27.59 -4.72
C THR A 87 5.12 -26.29 -4.99
N LEU A 88 4.62 -25.17 -4.46
CA LEU A 88 5.28 -23.88 -4.58
C LEU A 88 6.60 -23.86 -3.79
N LYS A 89 6.61 -24.37 -2.55
CA LYS A 89 7.81 -24.49 -1.72
C LYS A 89 8.92 -25.34 -2.35
N ALA A 90 8.52 -26.37 -3.10
CA ALA A 90 9.45 -27.27 -3.79
C ALA A 90 9.99 -26.72 -5.12
N ASN A 91 9.51 -25.59 -5.58
CA ASN A 91 9.91 -25.02 -6.86
C ASN A 91 11.17 -24.15 -6.69
N ASP A 92 12.26 -24.51 -7.37
CA ASP A 92 13.54 -23.81 -7.33
C ASP A 92 13.49 -22.33 -7.79
N ALA A 93 12.41 -21.92 -8.48
CA ALA A 93 12.19 -20.54 -8.89
C ALA A 93 11.58 -19.67 -7.78
N VAL A 94 11.12 -20.28 -6.66
CA VAL A 94 10.56 -19.59 -5.50
C VAL A 94 11.66 -19.43 -4.46
N GLU A 95 12.11 -18.21 -4.26
CA GLU A 95 13.17 -17.88 -3.30
C GLU A 95 12.65 -17.96 -1.85
N SER A 96 11.47 -17.43 -1.61
CA SER A 96 10.80 -17.45 -0.31
C SER A 96 9.28 -17.56 -0.50
N LEU A 97 8.61 -18.22 0.41
CA LEU A 97 7.15 -18.34 0.44
C LEU A 97 6.66 -18.16 1.87
N SER A 98 5.85 -17.15 2.09
CA SER A 98 5.13 -16.93 3.35
C SER A 98 3.65 -17.23 3.18
N THR A 99 3.03 -17.69 4.26
CA THR A 99 1.61 -18.04 4.27
C THR A 99 0.88 -17.34 5.40
N THR A 100 -0.32 -16.88 5.10
CA THR A 100 -1.22 -16.29 6.10
C THR A 100 -2.66 -16.68 5.82
N ARG A 101 -3.47 -16.69 6.86
CA ARG A 101 -4.94 -16.82 6.80
C ARG A 101 -5.55 -15.63 7.51
N LEU A 102 -6.71 -15.22 7.07
CA LEU A 102 -7.48 -14.14 7.67
C LEU A 102 -8.95 -14.54 7.73
N SER A 103 -9.52 -14.47 8.91
CA SER A 103 -10.97 -14.58 9.12
C SER A 103 -11.49 -13.24 9.63
N VAL A 104 -12.59 -12.79 9.05
CA VAL A 104 -13.25 -11.51 9.39
C VAL A 104 -14.68 -11.79 9.86
N PHE A 105 -15.04 -11.29 11.03
CA PHE A 105 -16.34 -11.47 11.65
C PHE A 105 -16.98 -10.12 11.91
N MET A 106 -18.23 -9.97 11.51
CA MET A 106 -19.04 -8.76 11.75
C MET A 106 -19.99 -9.01 12.92
N GLN A 107 -19.50 -8.93 14.15
CA GLN A 107 -20.32 -9.18 15.37
C GLN A 107 -21.58 -8.32 15.43
N GLY A 108 -21.51 -7.05 15.02
CA GLY A 108 -22.66 -6.15 14.96
C GLY A 108 -23.74 -6.55 13.94
N ALA A 109 -23.38 -7.35 12.93
CA ALA A 109 -24.31 -7.93 11.96
C ALA A 109 -24.86 -9.31 12.42
N GLY A 110 -24.40 -9.82 13.56
CA GLY A 110 -24.88 -11.06 14.15
C GLY A 110 -24.05 -12.30 13.79
N ASP A 111 -22.83 -12.12 13.30
CA ASP A 111 -21.89 -13.23 13.13
C ASP A 111 -21.55 -13.83 14.48
N GLU A 112 -21.67 -15.15 14.57
CA GLU A 112 -21.20 -15.92 15.73
C GLU A 112 -19.72 -16.24 15.54
N LEU A 113 -18.93 -15.95 16.57
CA LEU A 113 -17.52 -16.36 16.57
C LEU A 113 -17.44 -17.88 16.79
N PRO A 114 -16.60 -18.59 16.03
CA PRO A 114 -16.41 -20.04 16.21
C PRO A 114 -15.59 -20.39 17.46
N PHE A 115 -15.23 -19.41 18.28
CA PHE A 115 -14.43 -19.53 19.50
C PHE A 115 -14.91 -18.56 20.58
N GLU A 116 -14.60 -18.86 21.82
CA GLU A 116 -14.86 -17.97 22.96
C GLU A 116 -13.80 -16.87 23.03
N THR A 117 -14.22 -15.64 23.30
CA THR A 117 -13.34 -14.49 23.55
C THR A 117 -13.98 -13.53 24.56
N ASP A 118 -13.13 -12.86 25.35
CA ASP A 118 -13.53 -11.77 26.25
C ASP A 118 -13.50 -10.40 25.52
N LEU A 119 -12.93 -10.36 24.30
CA LEU A 119 -12.87 -9.15 23.52
C LEU A 119 -14.22 -8.83 22.87
N SER A 120 -14.76 -7.67 23.19
CA SER A 120 -15.95 -7.14 22.58
C SER A 120 -15.57 -5.96 21.68
N VAL A 121 -15.90 -6.05 20.39
CA VAL A 121 -15.73 -4.96 19.43
C VAL A 121 -17.01 -4.17 19.29
N GLN A 122 -16.90 -2.90 18.85
CA GLN A 122 -18.06 -2.06 18.60
C GLN A 122 -18.91 -2.65 17.45
N SER A 123 -20.21 -2.36 17.45
CA SER A 123 -21.17 -2.93 16.47
C SER A 123 -20.85 -2.58 15.00
N TYR A 124 -20.08 -1.55 14.78
CA TYR A 124 -19.63 -1.09 13.45
C TYR A 124 -18.19 -1.47 13.15
N GLU A 125 -17.54 -2.25 14.02
CA GLU A 125 -16.21 -2.78 13.83
C GLU A 125 -16.27 -4.26 13.48
N THR A 126 -15.21 -4.74 12.84
CA THR A 126 -14.99 -6.16 12.60
C THR A 126 -14.05 -6.72 13.66
N PHE A 127 -14.28 -7.97 14.07
CA PHE A 127 -13.28 -8.79 14.74
C PHE A 127 -12.53 -9.57 13.68
N GLN A 128 -11.20 -9.49 13.69
CA GLN A 128 -10.38 -10.17 12.70
C GLN A 128 -9.36 -11.07 13.39
N LEU A 129 -9.24 -12.28 12.90
CA LEU A 129 -8.23 -13.23 13.32
C LEU A 129 -7.32 -13.55 12.13
N ALA A 130 -6.02 -13.42 12.31
CA ALA A 130 -5.03 -13.77 11.30
C ALA A 130 -3.93 -14.64 11.90
N ASN A 131 -3.28 -15.44 11.06
CA ASN A 131 -2.02 -16.06 11.45
C ASN A 131 -0.85 -15.44 10.69
N ILE A 132 0.34 -15.63 11.24
CA ILE A 132 1.59 -15.13 10.71
C ILE A 132 2.67 -16.20 10.81
N ASP A 133 3.47 -16.33 9.75
CA ASP A 133 4.68 -17.15 9.76
C ASP A 133 5.94 -16.30 10.05
N ASP A 134 7.08 -16.95 10.21
CA ASP A 134 8.34 -16.27 10.54
C ASP A 134 8.77 -15.24 9.48
N GLY A 135 8.49 -15.50 8.19
CA GLY A 135 8.83 -14.60 7.10
C GLY A 135 8.04 -13.29 7.16
N LEU A 136 6.74 -13.39 7.39
CA LEU A 136 5.87 -12.21 7.57
C LEU A 136 6.13 -11.53 8.92
N LEU A 137 6.49 -12.28 9.96
CA LEU A 137 6.79 -11.72 11.27
C LEU A 137 7.96 -10.72 11.19
N GLU A 138 8.99 -11.03 10.43
CA GLU A 138 10.14 -10.12 10.23
C GLU A 138 9.75 -8.83 9.51
N ILE A 139 8.69 -8.85 8.70
CA ILE A 139 8.18 -7.69 7.98
C ILE A 139 7.28 -6.84 8.87
N TYR A 140 6.29 -7.48 9.52
CA TYR A 140 5.28 -6.78 10.31
C TYR A 140 5.77 -6.34 11.69
N ALA A 141 6.68 -7.07 12.29
CA ALA A 141 7.22 -6.81 13.64
C ALA A 141 8.76 -7.03 13.70
N PRO A 142 9.56 -6.29 12.90
CA PRO A 142 11.01 -6.51 12.78
C PRO A 142 11.78 -6.30 14.08
N ASN A 143 11.23 -5.55 15.02
CA ASN A 143 11.90 -5.20 16.29
C ASN A 143 11.41 -6.07 17.47
N LEU A 144 10.74 -7.17 17.21
CA LEU A 144 10.24 -8.05 18.26
C LEU A 144 11.41 -8.71 19.00
N SER A 145 11.36 -8.72 20.33
CA SER A 145 12.38 -9.41 21.14
C SER A 145 12.30 -10.93 20.96
N ASP A 146 13.42 -11.64 21.19
CA ASP A 146 13.43 -13.11 21.11
C ASP A 146 12.43 -13.75 22.08
N GLN A 147 12.23 -13.14 23.26
CA GLN A 147 11.26 -13.57 24.24
C GLN A 147 9.82 -13.44 23.71
N ASP A 148 9.51 -12.34 23.01
CA ASP A 148 8.18 -12.13 22.45
C ASP A 148 7.94 -13.01 21.23
N LYS A 149 8.96 -13.23 20.38
CA LYS A 149 8.91 -14.22 19.29
C LYS A 149 8.61 -15.63 19.85
N GLN A 150 9.27 -15.99 20.93
CA GLN A 150 9.00 -17.26 21.60
C GLN A 150 7.57 -17.31 22.17
N ALA A 151 7.09 -16.24 22.80
CA ALA A 151 5.72 -16.18 23.31
C ALA A 151 4.66 -16.32 22.19
N LEU A 152 4.93 -15.75 21.00
CA LEU A 152 4.07 -15.95 19.81
C LEU A 152 4.07 -17.43 19.39
N ASN A 153 5.26 -18.03 19.25
CA ASN A 153 5.43 -19.43 18.84
C ASN A 153 4.83 -20.42 19.85
N ASP A 154 4.96 -20.15 21.15
CA ASP A 154 4.39 -20.97 22.22
C ASP A 154 2.86 -20.78 22.38
N GLY A 155 2.26 -19.85 21.60
CA GLY A 155 0.82 -19.54 21.64
C GLY A 155 0.39 -18.90 22.95
N THR A 156 1.27 -18.12 23.60
CA THR A 156 0.99 -17.32 24.80
C THR A 156 1.00 -15.82 24.52
N GLY A 157 1.43 -15.41 23.31
CA GLY A 157 1.45 -14.04 22.83
C GLY A 157 0.68 -13.86 21.54
N CYS A 158 0.26 -12.63 21.27
CA CYS A 158 -0.34 -12.22 20.01
C CYS A 158 0.15 -10.83 19.61
N LEU A 159 0.15 -10.56 18.30
CA LEU A 159 0.26 -9.20 17.77
C LEU A 159 -1.14 -8.62 17.60
N VAL A 160 -1.25 -7.32 17.67
CA VAL A 160 -2.54 -6.64 17.51
C VAL A 160 -2.40 -5.47 16.54
N LYS A 161 -3.35 -5.39 15.62
CA LYS A 161 -3.65 -4.17 14.87
C LYS A 161 -4.94 -3.59 15.43
N ASN A 162 -4.84 -2.43 16.06
CA ASN A 162 -5.99 -1.74 16.60
C ASN A 162 -6.91 -1.19 15.50
N SER A 163 -8.17 -0.97 15.86
CA SER A 163 -9.12 -0.23 15.03
C SER A 163 -8.59 1.17 14.73
N ILE A 164 -9.02 1.72 13.60
CA ILE A 164 -8.65 3.08 13.21
C ILE A 164 -9.69 4.04 13.79
N PRO A 165 -9.26 5.10 14.52
CA PRO A 165 -10.17 6.13 14.98
C PRO A 165 -10.95 6.74 13.82
N PHE A 166 -12.24 6.86 13.94
CA PHE A 166 -13.08 7.49 12.94
C PHE A 166 -14.19 8.32 13.56
N SER A 167 -14.83 9.17 12.75
CA SER A 167 -15.92 10.04 13.18
C SER A 167 -17.08 9.92 12.20
N TYR A 168 -18.29 10.00 12.73
CA TYR A 168 -19.50 10.17 11.92
C TYR A 168 -19.89 11.65 11.91
N GLY A 169 -19.60 12.32 10.81
CA GLY A 169 -19.63 13.78 10.75
C GLY A 169 -18.62 14.38 11.74
N ASP A 170 -19.08 15.25 12.66
CA ASP A 170 -18.24 15.88 13.68
C ASP A 170 -18.18 15.08 15.01
N THR A 171 -18.83 13.92 15.08
CA THR A 171 -18.89 13.13 16.30
C THR A 171 -17.86 12.02 16.26
N PRO A 172 -16.83 12.03 17.15
CA PRO A 172 -15.91 10.93 17.31
C PRO A 172 -16.67 9.66 17.74
N MET A 173 -16.33 8.55 17.10
CA MET A 173 -16.90 7.24 17.45
C MET A 173 -15.95 6.52 18.40
N GLU A 174 -16.50 5.76 19.35
CA GLU A 174 -15.72 4.85 20.16
C GLU A 174 -15.12 3.77 19.26
N TYR A 175 -13.95 3.26 19.60
CA TYR A 175 -13.28 2.18 18.85
C TYR A 175 -12.55 1.26 19.84
N THR A 176 -12.32 0.03 19.39
CA THR A 176 -11.63 -0.96 20.20
C THR A 176 -10.12 -0.76 20.11
N GLU A 177 -9.49 -0.60 21.26
CA GLU A 177 -8.04 -0.38 21.38
C GLU A 177 -7.47 -1.29 22.48
N LEU A 178 -6.36 -1.93 22.17
CA LEU A 178 -5.57 -2.74 23.08
C LEU A 178 -4.17 -2.15 23.22
N ALA A 179 -3.55 -2.30 24.37
CA ALA A 179 -2.19 -1.88 24.64
C ALA A 179 -1.24 -3.09 24.74
N VAL A 180 0.05 -2.86 24.50
CA VAL A 180 1.08 -3.88 24.76
C VAL A 180 1.06 -4.25 26.24
N GLY A 181 0.97 -5.54 26.52
CA GLY A 181 0.84 -6.09 27.86
C GLY A 181 -0.58 -6.47 28.26
N ASP A 182 -1.59 -5.99 27.55
CA ASP A 182 -2.97 -6.45 27.76
C ASP A 182 -3.12 -7.94 27.44
N THR A 183 -4.19 -8.53 27.93
CA THR A 183 -4.51 -9.94 27.69
C THR A 183 -5.83 -10.10 26.96
N VAL A 184 -5.89 -11.06 26.06
CA VAL A 184 -7.09 -11.44 25.32
C VAL A 184 -7.34 -12.93 25.49
N GLN A 185 -8.57 -13.32 25.80
CA GLN A 185 -8.99 -14.72 25.79
C GLN A 185 -9.39 -15.09 24.35
N LEU A 186 -8.83 -16.18 23.84
CA LEU A 186 -9.12 -16.69 22.51
C LEU A 186 -9.14 -18.22 22.54
N GLY A 187 -10.31 -18.81 22.26
CA GLY A 187 -10.46 -20.26 22.21
C GLY A 187 -10.01 -21.00 23.48
N GLY A 188 -10.28 -20.42 24.65
CA GLY A 188 -9.87 -20.98 25.94
C GLY A 188 -8.40 -20.76 26.34
N ARG A 189 -7.64 -20.00 25.54
CA ARG A 189 -6.26 -19.58 25.84
C ARG A 189 -6.21 -18.11 26.22
N THR A 190 -5.28 -17.74 27.08
CA THR A 190 -4.98 -16.35 27.43
C THR A 190 -3.74 -15.93 26.66
N LEU A 191 -3.89 -14.97 25.75
CA LEU A 191 -2.81 -14.42 24.96
C LEU A 191 -2.44 -13.04 25.48
N ARG A 192 -1.15 -12.77 25.61
CA ARG A 192 -0.63 -11.44 25.95
C ARG A 192 -0.35 -10.66 24.66
N VAL A 193 -0.80 -9.43 24.59
CA VAL A 193 -0.42 -8.52 23.49
C VAL A 193 1.08 -8.20 23.62
N ILE A 194 1.89 -8.72 22.71
CA ILE A 194 3.35 -8.57 22.72
C ILE A 194 3.81 -7.37 21.88
N ALA A 195 3.07 -7.02 20.82
CA ALA A 195 3.34 -5.81 20.04
C ALA A 195 2.07 -5.35 19.33
N LEU A 196 2.07 -4.06 18.99
CA LEU A 196 1.10 -3.46 18.06
C LEU A 196 1.76 -3.34 16.69
N ILE A 197 0.99 -3.59 15.64
CA ILE A 197 1.42 -3.41 14.25
C ILE A 197 0.63 -2.29 13.58
N ASP A 198 1.27 -1.58 12.67
CA ASP A 198 0.65 -0.43 11.97
C ASP A 198 -0.21 -0.87 10.79
N ASN A 199 0.25 -1.85 10.04
CA ASN A 199 -0.44 -2.36 8.86
C ASN A 199 -1.21 -3.65 9.17
N PRO A 200 -2.48 -3.77 8.73
CA PRO A 200 -3.22 -5.02 8.89
C PRO A 200 -2.67 -6.10 7.95
N ILE A 201 -2.82 -7.35 8.34
CA ILE A 201 -2.73 -8.47 7.39
C ILE A 201 -3.99 -8.43 6.53
N SER A 202 -3.84 -8.39 5.21
CA SER A 202 -4.93 -8.35 4.24
C SER A 202 -4.76 -9.47 3.21
N ILE A 203 -5.88 -10.05 2.76
CA ILE A 203 -5.86 -11.13 1.75
C ILE A 203 -6.30 -10.62 0.38
N ASN A 204 -7.05 -9.55 0.32
CA ASN A 204 -7.52 -8.95 -0.92
C ASN A 204 -7.45 -7.42 -0.85
N ASN A 205 -7.56 -6.79 -2.02
CA ASN A 205 -7.52 -5.33 -2.16
C ASN A 205 -8.85 -4.65 -1.81
N GLU A 206 -9.82 -5.37 -1.30
CA GLU A 206 -11.05 -4.79 -0.75
C GLU A 206 -10.69 -4.16 0.58
N GLY A 207 -10.84 -2.84 0.65
CA GLY A 207 -10.35 -2.00 1.72
C GLY A 207 -10.56 -2.61 3.11
N PHE A 208 -9.55 -2.49 3.94
CA PHE A 208 -9.56 -2.96 5.32
C PHE A 208 -10.86 -2.54 6.01
N ALA A 209 -11.69 -3.50 6.34
CA ALA A 209 -12.85 -3.25 7.19
C ALA A 209 -12.32 -2.82 8.57
N ASN A 210 -12.75 -1.64 9.04
CA ASN A 210 -12.27 -1.15 10.32
C ASN A 210 -12.61 -2.11 11.45
N GLY A 211 -11.62 -2.43 12.26
CA GLY A 211 -11.78 -3.34 13.37
C GLY A 211 -10.45 -3.74 14.01
N VAL A 212 -10.53 -4.49 15.07
CA VAL A 212 -9.35 -5.04 15.73
C VAL A 212 -8.95 -6.35 15.06
N GLN A 213 -7.66 -6.49 14.76
CA GLN A 213 -7.08 -7.72 14.23
C GLN A 213 -6.15 -8.34 15.25
N ILE A 214 -6.44 -9.56 15.66
CA ILE A 214 -5.59 -10.40 16.52
C ILE A 214 -4.80 -11.33 15.61
N ILE A 215 -3.48 -11.33 15.77
CA ILE A 215 -2.56 -12.10 14.93
C ILE A 215 -1.83 -13.09 15.82
N VAL A 216 -1.93 -14.34 15.47
CA VAL A 216 -1.41 -15.49 16.23
C VAL A 216 -0.50 -16.35 15.36
N ASN A 217 0.12 -17.36 15.95
CA ASN A 217 0.82 -18.38 15.17
C ASN A 217 -0.17 -19.35 14.49
N GLU A 218 0.33 -20.18 13.58
CA GLU A 218 -0.45 -21.14 12.82
C GLU A 218 -1.21 -22.16 13.69
N GLU A 219 -0.65 -22.54 14.85
CA GLU A 219 -1.25 -23.55 15.73
C GLU A 219 -2.46 -23.03 16.52
N ILE A 220 -2.53 -21.71 16.72
CA ILE A 220 -3.63 -21.07 17.47
C ILE A 220 -4.78 -20.71 16.53
N TYR A 221 -4.48 -20.36 15.28
CA TYR A 221 -5.47 -20.02 14.27
C TYR A 221 -6.36 -21.22 13.93
#